data_86210a5ffd256a3da06fa6108c3e8d4d
#
_entry.id   86210a5ffd256a3da06fa6108c3e8d4d
#
_cell.length_a   1.000
_cell.length_b   1.000
_cell.length_c   1.000
_cell.angle_alpha   90.00
_cell.angle_beta   90.00
_cell.angle_gamma   90.00
#
_symmetry.space_group_name_H-M   'P 1'
#
loop_
_entity.id
_entity.type
_entity.pdbx_description
1 polymer ?
#
loop_
_entity_poly.entity_id
_entity_poly.type
_entity_poly.pdbx_seq_one_letter_code
_entity_poly.pdbx_strand_id
1 'polypeptide(L)'
;MRGLTVKIRHFSLFIFLVLFLCGCSTPTSLGSGGRNAANQLHKPYLVLISIDGFRWDYPDLYPTPAIDRIAGRGMKAEAMQPAFPTLTFPNHYSIATGMLPAHHGLVANEFPDEKTGNWYNYKTRSSVQDGSWYLAEPIWVSAEKQGMVTAAYFFVGTEADVRDVRPTHWRKFDRDISGEQRVTQVLEWLAEPAGVRPHLITLYFEDVDDYAHWYGPGSPESIEAIRRVDDQIGQLLDGIETLPIVEDVYIVLVSDHGQALYQQQKPVFILDQHVVLDGARMVEGGPWVFIHFDQRDETRAMEIRDTINRAWNCGRALLPGDAPESWAVSDSPRFPDIIVQADPGCAVISSSVQHHKITPGDHGWPPEMMEMRGIFMASGPGIAAGTRIGIIQVTDVYPLMMKILGLEYPGSIDGDLDRLPAMLETQPN
;
A
#
# COMPACT_ATOMS: atom_id res chain seq x y z
N MET A 1 49.20 70.74 57.22
CA MET A 1 47.97 70.43 56.48
C MET A 1 48.36 69.83 55.18
N ARG A 2 48.16 68.54 55.06
CA ARG A 2 48.63 67.77 53.90
C ARG A 2 47.49 67.61 52.91
N GLY A 3 47.69 68.12 51.65
CA GLY A 3 46.74 67.95 50.55
C GLY A 3 46.89 66.59 49.93
N LEU A 4 45.76 65.89 49.72
CA LEU A 4 45.68 64.59 49.09
C LEU A 4 45.25 64.82 47.59
N THR A 5 46.17 64.46 46.66
CA THR A 5 45.92 64.54 45.24
C THR A 5 45.34 63.22 44.75
N VAL A 6 44.07 63.20 44.26
CA VAL A 6 43.46 62.05 43.69
C VAL A 6 43.72 62.03 42.19
N LYS A 7 44.37 60.92 41.67
CA LYS A 7 44.57 60.68 40.27
C LYS A 7 43.36 59.93 39.74
N ILE A 8 42.63 60.57 38.79
CA ILE A 8 41.57 59.94 38.04
C ILE A 8 42.18 59.15 36.87
N ARG A 9 42.05 57.83 36.89
CA ARG A 9 42.36 56.95 35.78
C ARG A 9 41.16 56.85 34.86
N HIS A 10 41.33 57.27 33.59
CA HIS A 10 40.33 57.05 32.54
C HIS A 10 40.34 55.58 32.13
N PHE A 11 39.22 54.93 32.36
CA PHE A 11 38.95 53.56 31.88
C PHE A 11 38.17 53.69 30.58
N SER A 12 38.82 53.43 29.42
CA SER A 12 38.17 53.37 28.13
C SER A 12 37.41 52.07 28.04
N LEU A 13 36.09 52.16 28.07
CA LEU A 13 35.17 51.01 27.87
C LEU A 13 35.02 50.78 26.39
N PHE A 14 35.68 49.72 25.83
CA PHE A 14 35.46 49.25 24.51
C PHE A 14 34.16 48.39 24.55
N ILE A 15 33.06 48.93 24.02
CA ILE A 15 31.82 48.18 23.81
C ILE A 15 31.98 47.37 22.52
N PHE A 16 32.20 46.08 22.62
CA PHE A 16 32.07 45.12 21.49
C PHE A 16 30.58 44.91 21.21
N LEU A 17 30.10 45.53 20.15
CA LEU A 17 28.76 45.27 19.60
C LEU A 17 28.79 43.91 18.87
N VAL A 18 28.45 42.82 19.57
CA VAL A 18 28.22 41.51 18.94
C VAL A 18 26.85 41.54 18.24
N LEU A 19 26.86 41.76 16.93
CA LEU A 19 25.68 41.55 16.08
C LEU A 19 25.36 40.06 16.08
N PHE A 20 24.40 39.64 16.89
CA PHE A 20 23.74 38.34 16.74
C PHE A 20 22.88 38.44 15.46
N LEU A 21 23.40 37.94 14.36
CA LEU A 21 22.58 37.55 13.22
C LEU A 21 21.71 36.36 13.66
N CYS A 22 20.54 36.68 14.19
CA CYS A 22 19.47 35.72 14.39
C CYS A 22 19.01 35.30 12.98
N GLY A 23 19.65 34.26 12.42
CA GLY A 23 19.13 33.59 11.24
C GLY A 23 17.80 32.96 11.64
N CYS A 24 16.69 33.61 11.34
CA CYS A 24 15.40 32.96 11.30
C CYS A 24 15.47 31.89 10.20
N SER A 25 15.87 30.68 10.55
CA SER A 25 15.53 29.51 9.78
C SER A 25 14.01 29.38 9.90
N THR A 26 13.30 29.86 8.90
CA THR A 26 11.91 29.45 8.68
C THR A 26 11.92 27.93 8.63
N PRO A 27 11.07 27.24 9.39
CA PRO A 27 10.92 25.82 9.21
C PRO A 27 10.48 25.61 7.75
N THR A 28 11.33 24.98 6.93
CA THR A 28 10.94 24.48 5.62
C THR A 28 9.82 23.51 5.87
N SER A 29 8.60 23.84 5.42
CA SER A 29 7.51 22.86 5.39
C SER A 29 8.02 21.65 4.60
N LEU A 30 7.91 20.46 5.17
CA LEU A 30 8.37 19.21 4.56
C LEU A 30 7.49 18.76 3.37
N GLY A 31 6.42 19.49 3.04
CA GLY A 31 5.50 19.20 1.94
C GLY A 31 5.30 20.38 0.99
N SER A 32 4.46 20.22 -0.02
CA SER A 32 4.14 21.23 -1.05
C SER A 32 3.55 22.54 -0.51
N GLY A 33 3.10 22.54 0.74
CA GLY A 33 2.38 23.66 1.33
C GLY A 33 1.01 23.96 0.66
N GLY A 34 0.45 22.96 -0.01
CA GLY A 34 -0.85 23.05 -0.70
C GLY A 34 -0.81 23.76 -2.06
N ARG A 35 0.38 23.98 -2.61
CA ARG A 35 0.57 24.56 -3.95
C ARG A 35 1.70 23.86 -4.69
N ASN A 36 1.49 23.64 -5.99
CA ASN A 36 2.52 23.12 -6.86
C ASN A 36 3.67 24.13 -7.02
N ALA A 37 4.91 23.64 -6.92
CA ALA A 37 6.07 24.45 -7.24
C ALA A 37 6.10 24.82 -8.73
N ALA A 38 6.70 25.95 -9.09
CA ALA A 38 6.69 26.46 -10.46
C ALA A 38 7.27 25.49 -11.49
N ASN A 39 8.26 24.70 -11.10
CA ASN A 39 8.87 23.66 -11.96
C ASN A 39 8.02 22.39 -12.09
N GLN A 40 6.93 22.26 -11.34
CA GLN A 40 6.01 21.12 -11.42
C GLN A 40 4.77 21.39 -12.28
N LEU A 41 4.44 22.66 -12.57
CA LEU A 41 3.19 23.04 -13.25
C LEU A 41 2.98 22.42 -14.65
N HIS A 42 4.04 21.92 -15.28
CA HIS A 42 4.00 21.30 -16.61
C HIS A 42 4.14 19.77 -16.55
N LYS A 43 4.17 19.19 -15.35
CA LYS A 43 4.22 17.75 -15.17
C LYS A 43 2.84 17.14 -15.38
N PRO A 44 2.78 15.86 -15.80
CA PRO A 44 1.49 15.19 -16.00
C PRO A 44 0.73 14.98 -14.68
N TYR A 45 -0.50 14.52 -14.83
CA TYR A 45 -1.38 14.12 -13.74
C TYR A 45 -1.53 12.60 -13.74
N LEU A 46 -1.51 11.99 -12.57
CA LEU A 46 -1.66 10.55 -12.40
C LEU A 46 -2.80 10.24 -11.46
N VAL A 47 -3.75 9.43 -11.91
CA VAL A 47 -4.78 8.83 -11.06
C VAL A 47 -4.44 7.34 -10.88
N LEU A 48 -4.06 6.98 -9.65
CA LEU A 48 -3.90 5.59 -9.23
C LEU A 48 -5.23 5.08 -8.70
N ILE A 49 -5.85 4.15 -9.41
CA ILE A 49 -7.09 3.49 -9.03
C ILE A 49 -6.74 2.11 -8.47
N SER A 50 -7.14 1.83 -7.24
CA SER A 50 -7.00 0.49 -6.65
C SER A 50 -8.38 -0.10 -6.36
N ILE A 51 -8.62 -1.31 -6.87
CA ILE A 51 -9.81 -2.10 -6.57
C ILE A 51 -9.35 -3.28 -5.72
N ASP A 52 -9.69 -3.28 -4.43
CA ASP A 52 -9.33 -4.34 -3.49
C ASP A 52 -9.87 -5.71 -3.95
N GLY A 53 -9.04 -6.73 -3.87
CA GLY A 53 -9.43 -8.10 -4.18
C GLY A 53 -9.81 -8.38 -5.63
N PHE A 54 -9.53 -7.46 -6.57
CA PHE A 54 -9.91 -7.60 -7.98
C PHE A 54 -8.96 -8.54 -8.72
N ARG A 55 -9.39 -9.76 -8.92
CA ARG A 55 -8.60 -10.85 -9.53
C ARG A 55 -8.25 -10.55 -10.98
N TRP A 56 -7.04 -10.97 -11.39
CA TRP A 56 -6.45 -10.72 -12.72
C TRP A 56 -7.33 -11.12 -13.91
N ASP A 57 -8.15 -12.19 -13.76
CA ASP A 57 -8.98 -12.77 -14.81
C ASP A 57 -10.43 -12.25 -14.83
N TYR A 58 -10.84 -11.40 -13.88
CA TYR A 58 -12.23 -10.89 -13.84
C TYR A 58 -12.66 -10.16 -15.11
N PRO A 59 -11.81 -9.35 -15.80
CA PRO A 59 -12.22 -8.73 -17.07
C PRO A 59 -12.46 -9.73 -18.20
N ASP A 60 -11.85 -10.91 -18.13
CA ASP A 60 -12.05 -11.97 -19.12
C ASP A 60 -13.29 -12.85 -18.79
N LEU A 61 -13.75 -12.82 -17.54
CA LEU A 61 -14.92 -13.60 -17.05
C LEU A 61 -16.21 -12.80 -16.99
N TYR A 62 -16.12 -11.50 -16.73
CA TYR A 62 -17.28 -10.64 -16.49
C TYR A 62 -17.20 -9.36 -17.33
N PRO A 63 -18.35 -8.78 -17.78
CA PRO A 63 -18.34 -7.53 -18.51
C PRO A 63 -17.79 -6.37 -17.67
N THR A 64 -16.69 -5.78 -18.13
CA THR A 64 -16.04 -4.62 -17.51
C THR A 64 -15.65 -3.58 -18.57
N PRO A 65 -16.64 -2.97 -19.27
CA PRO A 65 -16.37 -2.12 -20.42
C PRO A 65 -15.51 -0.88 -20.11
N ALA A 66 -15.59 -0.32 -18.90
CA ALA A 66 -14.77 0.83 -18.53
C ALA A 66 -13.31 0.42 -18.24
N ILE A 67 -13.10 -0.69 -17.57
CA ILE A 67 -11.77 -1.26 -17.31
C ILE A 67 -11.13 -1.67 -18.66
N ASP A 68 -11.92 -2.27 -19.58
CA ASP A 68 -11.47 -2.63 -20.93
C ASP A 68 -11.05 -1.40 -21.76
N ARG A 69 -11.68 -0.24 -21.54
CA ARG A 69 -11.26 1.04 -22.18
C ARG A 69 -9.84 1.41 -21.74
N ILE A 70 -9.49 1.25 -20.46
CA ILE A 70 -8.13 1.53 -19.96
C ILE A 70 -7.13 0.60 -20.66
N ALA A 71 -7.40 -0.70 -20.69
CA ALA A 71 -6.57 -1.69 -21.37
C ALA A 71 -6.42 -1.43 -22.88
N GLY A 72 -7.53 -1.08 -23.53
CA GLY A 72 -7.56 -0.81 -24.98
C GLY A 72 -6.83 0.47 -25.37
N ARG A 73 -6.83 1.48 -24.52
CA ARG A 73 -6.12 2.76 -24.73
C ARG A 73 -4.65 2.74 -24.28
N GLY A 74 -4.25 1.71 -23.59
CA GLY A 74 -2.91 1.60 -23.03
C GLY A 74 -2.43 0.16 -22.95
N MET A 75 -2.01 -0.29 -21.78
CA MET A 75 -1.50 -1.64 -21.58
C MET A 75 -2.23 -2.39 -20.49
N LYS A 76 -2.18 -3.73 -20.59
CA LYS A 76 -2.63 -4.69 -19.57
C LYS A 76 -1.53 -5.71 -19.34
N ALA A 77 -1.17 -5.96 -18.07
CA ALA A 77 -0.38 -7.13 -17.71
C ALA A 77 -1.24 -8.40 -17.77
N GLU A 78 -0.60 -9.54 -18.01
CA GLU A 78 -1.26 -10.85 -17.86
C GLU A 78 -1.83 -10.98 -16.45
N ALA A 79 -1.02 -10.65 -15.42
CA ALA A 79 -1.43 -10.56 -14.04
C ALA A 79 -0.40 -9.73 -13.26
N MET A 80 -0.78 -9.24 -12.09
CA MET A 80 0.12 -8.65 -11.11
C MET A 80 0.25 -9.58 -9.90
N GLN A 81 1.47 -10.05 -9.64
CA GLN A 81 1.75 -10.93 -8.52
C GLN A 81 1.90 -10.10 -7.24
N PRO A 82 1.11 -10.39 -6.19
CA PRO A 82 1.25 -9.75 -4.89
C PRO A 82 2.52 -10.20 -4.17
N ALA A 83 2.94 -9.44 -3.18
CA ALA A 83 3.94 -9.86 -2.21
C ALA A 83 3.31 -10.77 -1.13
N PHE A 84 4.15 -11.52 -0.43
CA PHE A 84 3.74 -12.26 0.77
C PHE A 84 3.75 -11.33 2.01
N PRO A 85 2.71 -11.40 2.86
CA PRO A 85 1.46 -12.13 2.69
C PRO A 85 0.51 -11.41 1.71
N THR A 86 -0.37 -12.17 1.06
CA THR A 86 -1.36 -11.64 0.10
C THR A 86 -2.52 -10.97 0.84
N LEU A 87 -2.22 -9.85 1.50
CA LEU A 87 -3.12 -9.09 2.35
C LEU A 87 -3.18 -7.62 1.92
N THR A 88 -4.29 -6.97 2.20
CA THR A 88 -4.61 -5.60 1.80
C THR A 88 -3.53 -4.59 2.19
N PHE A 89 -3.20 -4.46 3.48
CA PHE A 89 -2.28 -3.41 3.94
C PHE A 89 -0.86 -3.61 3.43
N PRO A 90 -0.24 -4.81 3.52
CA PRO A 90 1.07 -5.05 2.95
C PRO A 90 1.15 -4.71 1.46
N ASN A 91 0.19 -5.19 0.65
CA ASN A 91 0.28 -5.04 -0.80
C ASN A 91 -0.04 -3.63 -1.30
N HIS A 92 -1.02 -2.95 -0.73
CA HIS A 92 -1.23 -1.53 -1.04
C HIS A 92 0.00 -0.69 -0.72
N TYR A 93 0.68 -0.97 0.39
CA TYR A 93 1.87 -0.21 0.74
C TYR A 93 3.08 -0.60 -0.12
N SER A 94 3.15 -1.85 -0.62
CA SER A 94 4.10 -2.25 -1.66
C SER A 94 3.88 -1.49 -2.97
N ILE A 95 2.61 -1.31 -3.41
CA ILE A 95 2.26 -0.46 -4.56
C ILE A 95 2.75 0.98 -4.37
N ALA A 96 2.58 1.52 -3.16
CA ALA A 96 2.91 2.91 -2.85
C ALA A 96 4.40 3.18 -2.66
N THR A 97 5.22 2.16 -2.41
CA THR A 97 6.64 2.32 -2.03
C THR A 97 7.62 1.61 -2.94
N GLY A 98 7.15 0.66 -3.75
CA GLY A 98 8.01 -0.22 -4.55
C GLY A 98 8.85 -1.17 -3.72
N MET A 99 8.46 -1.43 -2.46
CA MET A 99 9.19 -2.27 -1.53
C MET A 99 8.35 -3.46 -1.06
N LEU A 100 9.02 -4.54 -0.68
CA LEU A 100 8.38 -5.72 -0.09
C LEU A 100 7.92 -5.42 1.36
N PRO A 101 6.93 -6.15 1.90
CA PRO A 101 6.45 -5.98 3.27
C PRO A 101 7.54 -6.00 4.34
N ALA A 102 8.55 -6.85 4.18
CA ALA A 102 9.72 -6.87 5.06
C ALA A 102 10.45 -5.54 5.14
N HIS A 103 10.56 -4.83 4.01
CA HIS A 103 11.36 -3.62 3.88
C HIS A 103 10.55 -2.36 4.20
N HIS A 104 9.25 -2.31 3.81
CA HIS A 104 8.42 -1.15 4.13
C HIS A 104 7.73 -1.24 5.51
N GLY A 105 7.80 -2.39 6.17
CA GLY A 105 7.46 -2.57 7.58
C GLY A 105 6.01 -2.95 7.90
N LEU A 106 5.07 -2.88 6.95
CA LEU A 106 3.71 -3.41 7.11
C LEU A 106 3.68 -4.88 6.70
N VAL A 107 4.05 -5.78 7.60
CA VAL A 107 4.21 -7.21 7.30
C VAL A 107 2.90 -7.99 7.36
N ALA A 108 1.85 -7.41 7.94
CA ALA A 108 0.49 -7.97 8.01
C ALA A 108 -0.52 -6.85 8.31
N ASN A 109 -1.82 -7.20 8.41
CA ASN A 109 -2.85 -6.30 8.88
C ASN A 109 -2.80 -6.10 10.42
N GLU A 110 -2.16 -7.03 11.13
CA GLU A 110 -1.86 -6.97 12.57
C GLU A 110 -0.51 -7.65 12.84
N PHE A 111 0.39 -6.99 13.59
CA PHE A 111 1.72 -7.51 13.91
C PHE A 111 2.36 -6.73 15.07
N PRO A 112 3.32 -7.34 15.81
CA PRO A 112 4.10 -6.64 16.84
C PRO A 112 5.27 -5.87 16.24
N ASP A 113 5.73 -4.88 16.99
CA ASP A 113 7.06 -4.29 16.83
C ASP A 113 7.90 -4.64 18.06
N GLU A 114 8.92 -5.47 17.91
CA GLU A 114 9.75 -5.96 19.01
C GLU A 114 10.49 -4.84 19.73
N LYS A 115 10.85 -3.75 19.03
CA LYS A 115 11.61 -2.64 19.60
C LYS A 115 10.79 -1.82 20.60
N THR A 116 9.49 -1.66 20.30
CA THR A 116 8.60 -0.84 21.12
C THR A 116 7.69 -1.68 22.01
N GLY A 117 7.51 -2.96 21.72
CA GLY A 117 6.52 -3.85 22.35
C GLY A 117 5.07 -3.53 21.97
N ASN A 118 4.86 -2.58 21.07
CA ASN A 118 3.54 -2.20 20.60
C ASN A 118 3.04 -3.14 19.48
N TRP A 119 1.72 -3.09 19.24
CA TRP A 119 1.07 -3.85 18.18
C TRP A 119 0.45 -2.89 17.16
N TYR A 120 0.78 -3.08 15.88
CA TYR A 120 0.01 -2.51 14.79
C TYR A 120 -1.29 -3.28 14.64
N ASN A 121 -2.39 -2.57 14.42
CA ASN A 121 -3.67 -3.19 14.06
C ASN A 121 -4.42 -2.22 13.15
N TYR A 122 -4.74 -2.67 11.93
CA TYR A 122 -5.43 -1.85 10.92
C TYR A 122 -6.82 -1.36 11.34
N LYS A 123 -7.48 -2.06 12.30
CA LYS A 123 -8.76 -1.64 12.89
C LYS A 123 -8.61 -0.52 13.90
N THR A 124 -7.39 -0.29 14.38
CA THR A 124 -7.10 0.73 15.39
C THR A 124 -6.64 2.01 14.72
N ARG A 125 -7.46 3.05 14.82
CA ARG A 125 -7.20 4.33 14.13
C ARG A 125 -5.86 4.95 14.50
N SER A 126 -5.46 4.91 15.76
CA SER A 126 -4.15 5.41 16.19
C SER A 126 -2.98 4.68 15.54
N SER A 127 -3.09 3.37 15.30
CA SER A 127 -2.05 2.62 14.58
C SER A 127 -1.98 3.06 13.11
N VAL A 128 -3.14 3.15 12.44
CA VAL A 128 -3.20 3.51 11.01
C VAL A 128 -2.67 4.92 10.74
N GLN A 129 -2.82 5.85 11.69
CA GLN A 129 -2.42 7.26 11.55
C GLN A 129 -1.01 7.56 12.05
N ASP A 130 -0.34 6.61 12.69
CA ASP A 130 1.01 6.76 13.22
C ASP A 130 2.05 6.42 12.14
N GLY A 131 2.74 7.45 11.64
CA GLY A 131 3.77 7.32 10.61
C GLY A 131 4.97 6.46 11.00
N SER A 132 5.17 6.19 12.29
CA SER A 132 6.30 5.37 12.77
C SER A 132 6.21 3.89 12.37
N TRP A 133 5.02 3.39 12.04
CA TRP A 133 4.83 2.03 11.55
C TRP A 133 5.34 1.83 10.12
N TYR A 134 5.33 2.89 9.33
CA TYR A 134 5.60 2.92 7.89
C TYR A 134 7.08 3.23 7.64
N LEU A 135 7.91 2.19 7.42
CA LEU A 135 9.36 2.34 7.37
C LEU A 135 9.87 2.91 6.04
N ALA A 136 9.13 2.72 4.95
CA ALA A 136 9.47 3.24 3.62
C ALA A 136 8.69 4.52 3.30
N GLU A 137 9.26 5.35 2.42
CA GLU A 137 8.62 6.58 1.94
C GLU A 137 7.67 6.28 0.78
N PRO A 138 6.36 6.55 0.91
CA PRO A 138 5.40 6.32 -0.16
C PRO A 138 5.42 7.44 -1.19
N ILE A 139 4.90 7.17 -2.39
CA ILE A 139 4.96 8.06 -3.55
C ILE A 139 4.36 9.45 -3.30
N TRP A 140 3.29 9.57 -2.53
CA TRP A 140 2.71 10.88 -2.19
C TRP A 140 3.63 11.72 -1.33
N VAL A 141 4.42 11.11 -0.44
CA VAL A 141 5.42 11.82 0.37
C VAL A 141 6.56 12.31 -0.52
N SER A 142 7.05 11.46 -1.44
CA SER A 142 8.08 11.84 -2.41
C SER A 142 7.60 12.98 -3.32
N ALA A 143 6.34 12.94 -3.78
CA ALA A 143 5.73 13.99 -4.60
C ALA A 143 5.59 15.32 -3.85
N GLU A 144 5.05 15.29 -2.62
CA GLU A 144 4.90 16.47 -1.76
C GLU A 144 6.26 17.12 -1.45
N LYS A 145 7.27 16.32 -1.11
CA LYS A 145 8.64 16.81 -0.84
C LYS A 145 9.28 17.44 -2.07
N GLN A 146 8.94 16.96 -3.26
CA GLN A 146 9.43 17.50 -4.53
C GLN A 146 8.54 18.62 -5.09
N GLY A 147 7.58 19.11 -4.29
CA GLY A 147 6.77 20.31 -4.59
C GLY A 147 5.51 20.05 -5.42
N MET A 148 5.02 18.82 -5.50
CA MET A 148 3.73 18.50 -6.09
C MET A 148 2.65 18.43 -5.02
N VAL A 149 1.47 18.96 -5.31
CA VAL A 149 0.25 18.70 -4.53
C VAL A 149 -0.22 17.29 -4.81
N THR A 150 -0.60 16.55 -3.76
CA THR A 150 -1.18 15.20 -3.87
C THR A 150 -2.55 15.13 -3.19
N ALA A 151 -3.38 14.20 -3.67
CA ALA A 151 -4.69 13.94 -3.12
C ALA A 151 -4.92 12.44 -2.92
N ALA A 152 -5.63 12.07 -1.86
CA ALA A 152 -5.97 10.69 -1.56
C ALA A 152 -7.43 10.56 -1.18
N TYR A 153 -8.17 9.82 -2.00
CA TYR A 153 -9.50 9.35 -1.64
C TYR A 153 -9.42 7.90 -1.22
N PHE A 154 -9.01 7.72 0.05
CA PHE A 154 -8.66 6.47 0.68
C PHE A 154 -7.48 5.75 -0.04
N PHE A 155 -6.55 5.32 0.69
CA PHE A 155 -5.48 4.41 0.29
C PHE A 155 -4.66 4.09 1.55
N VAL A 156 -4.12 2.89 1.65
CA VAL A 156 -3.34 2.46 2.82
C VAL A 156 -2.13 3.37 3.02
N GLY A 157 -2.01 3.94 4.22
CA GLY A 157 -0.89 4.82 4.62
C GLY A 157 -1.13 6.32 4.39
N THR A 158 -2.17 6.74 3.63
CA THR A 158 -2.40 8.17 3.36
C THR A 158 -2.92 8.96 4.56
N GLU A 159 -3.44 8.28 5.58
CA GLU A 159 -3.84 8.89 6.85
C GLU A 159 -2.66 9.11 7.81
N ALA A 160 -1.53 8.46 7.58
CA ALA A 160 -0.34 8.55 8.42
C ALA A 160 0.57 9.71 8.01
N ASP A 161 1.25 10.30 8.98
CA ASP A 161 2.27 11.34 8.75
C ASP A 161 3.65 10.73 8.50
N VAL A 162 3.73 9.91 7.47
CA VAL A 162 4.98 9.23 7.11
C VAL A 162 6.07 10.26 6.79
N ARG A 163 7.19 10.21 7.52
CA ARG A 163 8.26 11.23 7.41
C ARG A 163 7.76 12.66 7.63
N ASP A 164 6.77 12.85 8.54
CA ASP A 164 6.12 14.13 8.87
C ASP A 164 5.37 14.76 7.68
N VAL A 165 4.98 13.97 6.68
CA VAL A 165 4.27 14.44 5.48
C VAL A 165 3.04 13.57 5.23
N ARG A 166 1.92 14.23 4.90
CA ARG A 166 0.67 13.62 4.38
C ARG A 166 0.38 14.16 3.00
N PRO A 167 -0.49 13.51 2.22
CA PRO A 167 -1.08 14.17 1.05
C PRO A 167 -1.70 15.51 1.44
N THR A 168 -1.58 16.52 0.58
CA THR A 168 -2.23 17.84 0.80
C THR A 168 -3.73 17.69 1.01
N HIS A 169 -4.39 16.82 0.21
CA HIS A 169 -5.79 16.45 0.35
C HIS A 169 -5.89 14.99 0.72
N TRP A 170 -6.45 14.68 1.87
CA TRP A 170 -6.70 13.30 2.29
C TRP A 170 -8.00 13.20 3.06
N ARG A 171 -8.57 12.00 3.07
CA ARG A 171 -9.80 11.69 3.82
C ARG A 171 -9.55 10.50 4.73
N LYS A 172 -10.11 10.56 5.93
CA LYS A 172 -10.22 9.39 6.79
C LYS A 172 -11.12 8.37 6.11
N PHE A 173 -10.70 7.10 6.10
CA PHE A 173 -11.50 6.02 5.53
C PHE A 173 -12.88 5.95 6.18
N ASP A 174 -13.90 5.93 5.34
CA ASP A 174 -15.30 5.90 5.72
C ASP A 174 -16.10 5.11 4.67
N ARG A 175 -16.65 3.96 5.09
CA ARG A 175 -17.41 3.05 4.22
C ARG A 175 -18.75 3.63 3.77
N ASP A 176 -19.29 4.62 4.49
CA ASP A 176 -20.56 5.24 4.14
C ASP A 176 -20.46 6.19 2.93
N ILE A 177 -19.24 6.51 2.50
CA ILE A 177 -19.02 7.33 1.31
C ILE A 177 -18.97 6.43 0.07
N SER A 178 -19.97 6.62 -0.80
CA SER A 178 -20.11 5.80 -2.02
C SER A 178 -18.97 6.03 -3.04
N GLY A 179 -18.75 5.06 -3.93
CA GLY A 179 -17.77 5.18 -5.01
C GLY A 179 -18.06 6.36 -5.94
N GLU A 180 -19.33 6.68 -6.21
CA GLU A 180 -19.74 7.84 -7.03
C GLU A 180 -19.32 9.17 -6.38
N GLN A 181 -19.42 9.27 -5.04
CA GLN A 181 -18.98 10.46 -4.31
C GLN A 181 -17.44 10.58 -4.37
N ARG A 182 -16.72 9.45 -4.30
CA ARG A 182 -15.26 9.43 -4.45
C ARG A 182 -14.85 9.88 -5.85
N VAL A 183 -15.49 9.36 -6.89
CA VAL A 183 -15.27 9.75 -8.29
C VAL A 183 -15.54 11.23 -8.51
N THR A 184 -16.67 11.75 -8.01
CA THR A 184 -17.00 13.17 -8.10
C THR A 184 -15.90 14.05 -7.51
N GLN A 185 -15.40 13.73 -6.33
CA GLN A 185 -14.33 14.48 -5.70
C GLN A 185 -13.01 14.43 -6.49
N VAL A 186 -12.66 13.27 -7.08
CA VAL A 186 -11.48 13.16 -7.94
C VAL A 186 -11.59 14.08 -9.15
N LEU A 187 -12.76 14.14 -9.79
CA LEU A 187 -13.02 15.03 -10.92
C LEU A 187 -12.96 16.51 -10.50
N GLU A 188 -13.47 16.87 -9.32
CA GLU A 188 -13.34 18.21 -8.77
C GLU A 188 -11.86 18.60 -8.56
N TRP A 189 -11.04 17.72 -8.00
CA TRP A 189 -9.61 17.96 -7.86
C TRP A 189 -8.89 18.13 -9.20
N LEU A 190 -9.23 17.31 -10.21
CA LEU A 190 -8.67 17.45 -11.56
C LEU A 190 -9.11 18.74 -12.28
N ALA A 191 -10.23 19.30 -11.89
CA ALA A 191 -10.75 20.56 -12.46
C ALA A 191 -10.14 21.81 -11.81
N GLU A 192 -9.40 21.69 -10.71
CA GLU A 192 -8.78 22.82 -10.03
C GLU A 192 -7.73 23.54 -10.91
N PRO A 193 -7.39 24.81 -10.60
CA PRO A 193 -6.30 25.53 -11.27
C PRO A 193 -4.94 24.83 -11.10
N ALA A 194 -4.08 24.83 -12.13
CA ALA A 194 -2.79 24.13 -12.16
C ALA A 194 -1.91 24.37 -10.91
N GLY A 195 -1.97 25.57 -10.30
CA GLY A 195 -1.17 25.87 -9.11
C GLY A 195 -1.57 25.13 -7.83
N VAL A 196 -2.72 24.46 -7.81
CA VAL A 196 -3.25 23.70 -6.64
C VAL A 196 -3.82 22.35 -7.05
N ARG A 197 -3.93 22.06 -8.35
CA ARG A 197 -4.41 20.77 -8.87
C ARG A 197 -3.43 19.66 -8.47
N PRO A 198 -3.90 18.56 -7.83
CA PRO A 198 -3.03 17.45 -7.50
C PRO A 198 -2.43 16.78 -8.74
N HIS A 199 -1.12 16.56 -8.72
CA HIS A 199 -0.43 15.77 -9.76
C HIS A 199 -0.53 14.26 -9.54
N LEU A 200 -0.73 13.83 -8.29
CA LEU A 200 -1.00 12.45 -7.93
C LEU A 200 -2.31 12.40 -7.16
N ILE A 201 -3.22 11.55 -7.61
CA ILE A 201 -4.48 11.24 -6.93
C ILE A 201 -4.56 9.74 -6.73
N THR A 202 -4.82 9.28 -5.50
CA THR A 202 -5.17 7.88 -5.23
C THR A 202 -6.67 7.74 -5.01
N LEU A 203 -7.27 6.71 -5.61
CA LEU A 203 -8.68 6.37 -5.50
C LEU A 203 -8.82 4.88 -5.20
N TYR A 204 -9.51 4.53 -4.10
CA TYR A 204 -9.63 3.17 -3.62
C TYR A 204 -11.10 2.73 -3.55
N PHE A 205 -11.34 1.46 -3.93
CA PHE A 205 -12.63 0.77 -3.86
C PHE A 205 -12.47 -0.55 -3.13
N GLU A 206 -13.26 -0.79 -2.07
CA GLU A 206 -13.28 -2.01 -1.27
C GLU A 206 -14.35 -3.01 -1.68
N ASP A 207 -15.33 -2.59 -2.48
CA ASP A 207 -16.56 -3.37 -2.75
C ASP A 207 -16.30 -4.79 -3.23
N VAL A 208 -15.33 -4.99 -4.13
CA VAL A 208 -15.11 -6.31 -4.76
C VAL A 208 -14.58 -7.30 -3.75
N ASP A 209 -13.64 -6.87 -2.89
CA ASP A 209 -13.10 -7.69 -1.80
C ASP A 209 -14.19 -8.05 -0.78
N ASP A 210 -14.93 -7.07 -0.28
CA ASP A 210 -16.00 -7.27 0.70
C ASP A 210 -17.05 -8.27 0.22
N TYR A 211 -17.54 -8.11 -1.02
CA TYR A 211 -18.59 -8.99 -1.54
C TYR A 211 -18.07 -10.39 -1.87
N ALA A 212 -16.82 -10.50 -2.28
CA ALA A 212 -16.20 -11.81 -2.48
C ALA A 212 -15.94 -12.55 -1.15
N HIS A 213 -15.61 -11.84 -0.08
CA HIS A 213 -15.59 -12.42 1.28
C HIS A 213 -16.97 -12.91 1.72
N TRP A 214 -18.01 -12.07 1.56
CA TRP A 214 -19.35 -12.39 2.11
C TRP A 214 -20.08 -13.47 1.33
N TYR A 215 -19.92 -13.50 0.00
CA TYR A 215 -20.72 -14.34 -0.89
C TYR A 215 -19.88 -15.33 -1.71
N GLY A 216 -18.58 -15.13 -1.78
CA GLY A 216 -17.62 -15.89 -2.59
C GLY A 216 -17.34 -15.27 -3.96
N PRO A 217 -16.09 -15.38 -4.44
CA PRO A 217 -15.72 -15.02 -5.80
C PRO A 217 -16.61 -15.74 -6.82
N GLY A 218 -17.17 -14.98 -7.77
CA GLY A 218 -18.07 -15.52 -8.81
C GLY A 218 -19.53 -15.70 -8.39
N SER A 219 -19.91 -15.30 -7.16
CA SER A 219 -21.32 -15.20 -6.78
C SER A 219 -22.02 -14.06 -7.54
N PRO A 220 -23.35 -14.11 -7.67
CA PRO A 220 -24.11 -13.01 -8.28
C PRO A 220 -23.80 -11.66 -7.62
N GLU A 221 -23.65 -11.65 -6.30
CA GLU A 221 -23.40 -10.45 -5.51
C GLU A 221 -21.99 -9.89 -5.75
N SER A 222 -20.97 -10.75 -5.85
CA SER A 222 -19.60 -10.31 -6.16
C SER A 222 -19.48 -9.83 -7.61
N ILE A 223 -20.18 -10.46 -8.56
CA ILE A 223 -20.26 -10.00 -9.96
C ILE A 223 -20.93 -8.62 -10.03
N GLU A 224 -21.99 -8.38 -9.26
CA GLU A 224 -22.67 -7.08 -9.20
C GLU A 224 -21.75 -6.00 -8.59
N ALA A 225 -20.90 -6.35 -7.60
CA ALA A 225 -19.90 -5.44 -7.06
C ALA A 225 -18.84 -5.06 -8.13
N ILE A 226 -18.37 -6.04 -8.92
CA ILE A 226 -17.45 -5.81 -10.04
C ILE A 226 -18.10 -4.82 -11.05
N ARG A 227 -19.34 -5.07 -11.44
CA ARG A 227 -20.07 -4.21 -12.39
C ARG A 227 -20.24 -2.79 -11.86
N ARG A 228 -20.61 -2.64 -10.59
CA ARG A 228 -20.77 -1.32 -9.95
C ARG A 228 -19.47 -0.52 -9.94
N VAL A 229 -18.35 -1.14 -9.59
CA VAL A 229 -17.03 -0.48 -9.61
C VAL A 229 -16.63 -0.12 -11.06
N ASP A 230 -16.89 -0.99 -12.04
CA ASP A 230 -16.66 -0.69 -13.45
C ASP A 230 -17.49 0.52 -13.93
N ASP A 231 -18.77 0.60 -13.56
CA ASP A 231 -19.63 1.75 -13.86
C ASP A 231 -19.07 3.06 -13.27
N GLN A 232 -18.53 3.02 -12.04
CA GLN A 232 -17.92 4.18 -11.38
C GLN A 232 -16.60 4.60 -12.06
N ILE A 233 -15.78 3.63 -12.49
CA ILE A 233 -14.61 3.90 -13.32
C ILE A 233 -15.03 4.50 -14.67
N GLY A 234 -16.14 4.04 -15.26
CA GLY A 234 -16.70 4.63 -16.47
C GLY A 234 -17.03 6.10 -16.28
N GLN A 235 -17.70 6.46 -15.19
CA GLN A 235 -18.01 7.86 -14.84
C GLN A 235 -16.74 8.70 -14.69
N LEU A 236 -15.69 8.14 -14.06
CA LEU A 236 -14.40 8.83 -13.91
C LEU A 236 -13.77 9.11 -15.28
N LEU A 237 -13.68 8.10 -16.15
CA LEU A 237 -13.08 8.24 -17.47
C LEU A 237 -13.87 9.25 -18.35
N ASP A 238 -15.19 9.17 -18.34
CA ASP A 238 -16.06 10.10 -19.07
C ASP A 238 -15.89 11.54 -18.55
N GLY A 239 -15.78 11.71 -17.23
CA GLY A 239 -15.52 12.99 -16.62
C GLY A 239 -14.16 13.57 -17.01
N ILE A 240 -13.09 12.76 -16.98
CA ILE A 240 -11.73 13.17 -17.40
C ILE A 240 -11.73 13.62 -18.86
N GLU A 241 -12.48 12.93 -19.76
CA GLU A 241 -12.57 13.29 -21.17
C GLU A 241 -13.16 14.70 -21.42
N THR A 242 -13.90 15.25 -20.46
CA THR A 242 -14.43 16.62 -20.55
C THR A 242 -13.44 17.69 -20.10
N LEU A 243 -12.33 17.31 -19.46
CA LEU A 243 -11.37 18.25 -18.89
C LEU A 243 -10.34 18.72 -19.94
N PRO A 244 -9.92 20.00 -19.90
CA PRO A 244 -8.93 20.53 -20.85
C PRO A 244 -7.53 19.92 -20.70
N ILE A 245 -7.32 19.08 -19.67
CA ILE A 245 -6.06 18.42 -19.36
C ILE A 245 -6.06 16.94 -19.73
N VAL A 246 -7.06 16.46 -20.43
CA VAL A 246 -7.24 15.01 -20.74
C VAL A 246 -5.98 14.39 -21.35
N GLU A 247 -5.29 15.12 -22.22
CA GLU A 247 -4.05 14.66 -22.88
C GLU A 247 -2.84 14.59 -21.95
N ASP A 248 -2.94 15.09 -20.71
CA ASP A 248 -1.87 15.06 -19.72
C ASP A 248 -2.17 14.09 -18.56
N VAL A 249 -3.30 13.36 -18.61
CA VAL A 249 -3.73 12.46 -17.53
C VAL A 249 -3.32 11.02 -17.81
N TYR A 250 -2.64 10.43 -16.83
CA TYR A 250 -2.36 9.00 -16.77
C TYR A 250 -3.33 8.31 -15.81
N ILE A 251 -3.78 7.14 -16.19
CA ILE A 251 -4.55 6.23 -15.34
C ILE A 251 -3.69 4.99 -15.09
N VAL A 252 -3.49 4.65 -13.84
CA VAL A 252 -2.91 3.36 -13.41
C VAL A 252 -3.97 2.65 -12.57
N LEU A 253 -4.42 1.49 -13.04
CA LEU A 253 -5.41 0.64 -12.39
C LEU A 253 -4.74 -0.61 -11.87
N VAL A 254 -4.92 -0.88 -10.57
CA VAL A 254 -4.32 -2.01 -9.87
C VAL A 254 -5.32 -2.71 -8.94
N SER A 255 -4.95 -3.89 -8.50
CA SER A 255 -5.48 -4.54 -7.29
C SER A 255 -4.30 -5.04 -6.46
N ASP A 256 -4.44 -5.02 -5.17
CA ASP A 256 -3.44 -5.48 -4.20
C ASP A 256 -3.29 -7.00 -4.18
N HIS A 257 -4.36 -7.74 -4.38
CA HIS A 257 -4.44 -9.20 -4.49
C HIS A 257 -5.70 -9.63 -5.25
N GLY A 258 -5.84 -10.93 -5.44
CA GLY A 258 -7.06 -11.58 -5.88
C GLY A 258 -7.74 -12.32 -4.73
N GLN A 259 -8.69 -13.22 -5.07
CA GLN A 259 -9.43 -14.01 -4.09
C GLN A 259 -9.74 -15.42 -4.59
N ALA A 260 -9.91 -16.36 -3.67
CA ALA A 260 -10.29 -17.75 -3.97
C ALA A 260 -11.37 -18.28 -3.02
N LEU A 261 -12.04 -19.34 -3.46
CA LEU A 261 -13.03 -20.06 -2.67
C LEU A 261 -12.36 -21.07 -1.73
N TYR A 262 -12.90 -21.20 -0.52
CA TYR A 262 -12.64 -22.38 0.28
C TYR A 262 -13.32 -23.60 -0.32
N GLN A 263 -12.65 -24.73 -0.26
CA GLN A 263 -13.23 -26.00 -0.67
C GLN A 263 -13.99 -26.62 0.52
N GLN A 264 -15.32 -26.56 0.48
CA GLN A 264 -16.20 -26.99 1.59
C GLN A 264 -15.99 -28.44 2.04
N GLN A 265 -15.42 -29.30 1.19
CA GLN A 265 -15.15 -30.71 1.50
C GLN A 265 -13.84 -30.89 2.28
N LYS A 266 -12.96 -29.88 2.32
CA LYS A 266 -11.71 -29.94 3.05
C LYS A 266 -11.93 -29.61 4.52
N PRO A 267 -11.33 -30.39 5.45
CA PRO A 267 -11.47 -30.09 6.88
C PRO A 267 -10.73 -28.81 7.23
N VAL A 268 -11.32 -28.05 8.13
CA VAL A 268 -10.67 -26.92 8.77
C VAL A 268 -9.72 -27.44 9.84
N PHE A 269 -8.46 -27.02 9.83
CA PHE A 269 -7.49 -27.37 10.86
C PHE A 269 -7.62 -26.45 12.07
N ILE A 270 -7.95 -27.01 13.23
CA ILE A 270 -8.08 -26.26 14.48
C ILE A 270 -6.74 -26.32 15.22
N LEU A 271 -5.93 -25.29 15.07
CA LEU A 271 -4.52 -25.24 15.42
C LEU A 271 -4.24 -25.56 16.91
N ASP A 272 -4.93 -24.91 17.81
CA ASP A 272 -4.74 -25.01 19.27
C ASP A 272 -5.29 -26.30 19.88
N GLN A 273 -5.89 -27.19 19.10
CA GLN A 273 -6.17 -28.59 19.50
C GLN A 273 -4.93 -29.50 19.34
N HIS A 274 -3.90 -29.06 18.63
CA HIS A 274 -2.72 -29.84 18.33
C HIS A 274 -1.45 -29.33 19.01
N VAL A 275 -1.39 -28.04 19.35
CA VAL A 275 -0.21 -27.37 19.94
C VAL A 275 -0.61 -26.47 21.10
N VAL A 276 0.28 -26.36 22.09
CA VAL A 276 0.11 -25.45 23.23
C VAL A 276 0.81 -24.13 22.91
N LEU A 277 0.06 -23.04 23.00
CA LEU A 277 0.51 -21.70 22.61
C LEU A 277 0.58 -20.70 23.79
N ASP A 278 0.82 -21.19 25.00
CA ASP A 278 1.01 -20.33 26.18
C ASP A 278 2.18 -19.36 25.94
N GLY A 279 2.01 -18.07 26.20
CA GLY A 279 3.03 -17.05 25.92
C GLY A 279 3.29 -16.82 24.44
N ALA A 280 2.29 -17.08 23.60
CA ALA A 280 2.26 -16.73 22.19
C ALA A 280 0.93 -16.08 21.82
N ARG A 281 0.98 -15.19 20.84
CA ARG A 281 -0.21 -14.60 20.24
C ARG A 281 -0.36 -15.05 18.80
N MET A 282 -1.55 -15.45 18.42
CA MET A 282 -1.93 -15.78 17.05
C MET A 282 -2.59 -14.57 16.37
N VAL A 283 -2.22 -14.37 15.09
CA VAL A 283 -2.95 -13.50 14.16
C VAL A 283 -3.46 -14.40 13.05
N GLU A 284 -4.77 -14.40 12.84
CA GLU A 284 -5.46 -15.39 12.02
C GLU A 284 -6.13 -14.73 10.81
N GLY A 285 -6.06 -15.37 9.65
CA GLY A 285 -6.68 -14.90 8.41
C GLY A 285 -7.33 -16.02 7.59
N GLY A 286 -7.71 -17.14 8.22
CA GLY A 286 -8.34 -18.27 7.54
C GLY A 286 -7.38 -19.13 6.72
N PRO A 287 -6.77 -18.64 5.61
CA PRO A 287 -5.73 -19.39 4.89
C PRO A 287 -4.38 -19.47 5.62
N TRP A 288 -4.19 -18.66 6.63
CA TRP A 288 -2.92 -18.56 7.35
C TRP A 288 -3.12 -18.22 8.83
N VAL A 289 -2.13 -18.59 9.64
CA VAL A 289 -1.99 -18.15 11.04
C VAL A 289 -0.53 -17.74 11.26
N PHE A 290 -0.32 -16.56 11.82
CA PHE A 290 0.98 -16.09 12.28
C PHE A 290 1.06 -16.26 13.80
N ILE A 291 2.11 -16.92 14.27
CA ILE A 291 2.36 -17.16 15.69
C ILE A 291 3.55 -16.31 16.11
N HIS A 292 3.32 -15.38 17.02
CA HIS A 292 4.34 -14.51 17.61
C HIS A 292 4.52 -14.90 19.09
N PHE A 293 5.74 -15.21 19.49
CA PHE A 293 6.05 -15.48 20.87
C PHE A 293 6.31 -14.21 21.66
N ASP A 294 5.91 -14.17 22.93
CA ASP A 294 6.26 -13.08 23.85
C ASP A 294 7.78 -12.95 24.01
N GLN A 295 8.48 -14.07 23.92
CA GLN A 295 9.93 -14.17 23.86
C GLN A 295 10.31 -15.23 22.83
N ARG A 296 11.18 -14.89 21.89
CA ARG A 296 11.63 -15.81 20.83
C ARG A 296 12.25 -17.07 21.45
N ASP A 297 11.81 -18.22 20.99
CA ASP A 297 12.30 -19.54 21.38
C ASP A 297 12.33 -20.45 20.13
N GLU A 298 13.49 -20.54 19.51
CA GLU A 298 13.68 -21.32 18.28
C GLU A 298 13.43 -22.81 18.49
N THR A 299 13.81 -23.36 19.66
CA THR A 299 13.60 -24.78 19.96
C THR A 299 12.10 -25.08 20.02
N ARG A 300 11.36 -24.27 20.73
CA ARG A 300 9.89 -24.37 20.82
C ARG A 300 9.22 -24.14 19.47
N ALA A 301 9.70 -23.19 18.68
CA ALA A 301 9.18 -22.93 17.34
C ALA A 301 9.35 -24.15 16.43
N MET A 302 10.51 -24.81 16.46
CA MET A 302 10.75 -26.08 15.72
C MET A 302 9.82 -27.19 16.17
N GLU A 303 9.63 -27.39 17.48
CA GLU A 303 8.74 -28.42 18.03
C GLU A 303 7.28 -28.21 17.60
N ILE A 304 6.79 -26.95 17.65
CA ILE A 304 5.44 -26.58 17.22
C ILE A 304 5.27 -26.79 15.72
N ARG A 305 6.21 -26.29 14.90
CA ARG A 305 6.23 -26.49 13.44
C ARG A 305 6.14 -27.97 13.08
N ASP A 306 6.98 -28.81 13.70
CA ASP A 306 7.04 -30.22 13.41
C ASP A 306 5.77 -30.96 13.87
N THR A 307 5.15 -30.51 14.96
CA THR A 307 3.89 -31.05 15.45
C THR A 307 2.75 -30.74 14.49
N ILE A 308 2.64 -29.49 14.01
CA ILE A 308 1.64 -29.07 13.02
C ILE A 308 1.84 -29.88 11.74
N ASN A 309 3.07 -29.98 11.22
CA ASN A 309 3.39 -30.68 9.97
C ASN A 309 3.13 -32.17 10.02
N ARG A 310 3.16 -32.79 11.22
CA ARG A 310 2.72 -34.20 11.40
C ARG A 310 1.22 -34.36 11.48
N ALA A 311 0.52 -33.35 12.03
CA ALA A 311 -0.92 -33.43 12.29
C ALA A 311 -1.78 -33.01 11.09
N TRP A 312 -1.20 -32.20 10.18
CA TRP A 312 -1.94 -31.56 9.10
C TRP A 312 -1.32 -31.85 7.72
N ASN A 313 -2.18 -32.21 6.76
CA ASN A 313 -1.79 -32.55 5.38
C ASN A 313 -2.40 -31.62 4.31
N CYS A 314 -3.04 -30.54 4.71
CA CYS A 314 -3.66 -29.54 3.83
C CYS A 314 -3.04 -28.15 4.01
N GLY A 315 -1.78 -28.13 4.36
CA GLY A 315 -0.96 -26.97 4.60
C GLY A 315 0.30 -27.33 5.38
N ARG A 316 1.05 -26.31 5.76
CA ARG A 316 2.32 -26.48 6.48
C ARG A 316 2.62 -25.33 7.42
N ALA A 317 3.36 -25.62 8.48
CA ALA A 317 4.02 -24.64 9.30
C ALA A 317 5.47 -24.45 8.83
N LEU A 318 5.93 -23.20 8.81
CA LEU A 318 7.26 -22.79 8.38
C LEU A 318 7.86 -21.89 9.46
N LEU A 319 9.16 -22.00 9.69
CA LEU A 319 9.93 -20.93 10.32
C LEU A 319 10.29 -19.88 9.27
N PRO A 320 10.63 -18.63 9.65
CA PRO A 320 11.07 -17.63 8.68
C PRO A 320 12.16 -18.11 7.73
N GLY A 321 13.14 -18.87 8.21
CA GLY A 321 14.22 -19.44 7.41
C GLY A 321 13.82 -20.59 6.49
N ASP A 322 12.64 -21.19 6.67
CA ASP A 322 12.09 -22.26 5.81
C ASP A 322 11.19 -21.68 4.69
N ALA A 323 10.82 -20.40 4.79
CA ALA A 323 9.94 -19.77 3.81
C ALA A 323 10.66 -19.57 2.47
N PRO A 324 9.93 -19.51 1.33
CA PRO A 324 10.51 -19.14 0.05
C PRO A 324 11.26 -17.80 0.14
N GLU A 325 12.43 -17.71 -0.48
CA GLU A 325 13.24 -16.48 -0.50
C GLU A 325 12.45 -15.28 -1.08
N SER A 326 11.60 -15.53 -2.07
CA SER A 326 10.72 -14.52 -2.68
C SER A 326 9.74 -13.86 -1.71
N TRP A 327 9.47 -14.47 -0.54
CA TRP A 327 8.61 -13.90 0.50
C TRP A 327 9.34 -12.89 1.39
N ALA A 328 10.68 -12.88 1.38
CA ALA A 328 11.56 -12.00 2.16
C ALA A 328 11.26 -11.99 3.68
N VAL A 329 10.66 -13.04 4.21
CA VAL A 329 10.19 -13.10 5.61
C VAL A 329 11.34 -12.91 6.60
N SER A 330 12.52 -13.45 6.29
CA SER A 330 13.71 -13.37 7.15
C SER A 330 14.31 -11.97 7.24
N ASP A 331 13.89 -11.04 6.39
CA ASP A 331 14.48 -9.70 6.28
C ASP A 331 13.88 -8.72 7.30
N SER A 332 12.82 -9.12 8.02
CA SER A 332 12.20 -8.27 9.01
C SER A 332 11.84 -9.02 10.30
N PRO A 333 12.21 -8.48 11.48
CA PRO A 333 11.83 -9.04 12.76
C PRO A 333 10.33 -8.89 13.10
N ARG A 334 9.57 -8.12 12.31
CA ARG A 334 8.12 -7.96 12.48
C ARG A 334 7.33 -9.18 12.00
N PHE A 335 7.94 -10.05 11.18
CA PHE A 335 7.32 -11.32 10.81
C PHE A 335 7.26 -12.29 12.01
N PRO A 336 6.32 -13.24 11.98
CA PRO A 336 6.09 -14.16 13.10
C PRO A 336 7.24 -15.13 13.32
N ASP A 337 7.26 -15.78 14.49
CA ASP A 337 8.18 -16.91 14.76
C ASP A 337 7.80 -18.16 13.98
N ILE A 338 6.48 -18.34 13.72
CA ILE A 338 5.97 -19.45 12.91
C ILE A 338 4.88 -18.95 11.96
N ILE A 339 5.01 -19.29 10.69
CA ILE A 339 3.99 -19.11 9.66
C ILE A 339 3.27 -20.43 9.46
N VAL A 340 1.97 -20.46 9.69
CA VAL A 340 1.13 -21.62 9.35
C VAL A 340 0.33 -21.27 8.13
N GLN A 341 0.63 -21.92 7.00
CA GLN A 341 0.08 -21.60 5.69
C GLN A 341 -0.75 -22.77 5.16
N ALA A 342 -2.01 -22.52 4.86
CA ALA A 342 -2.90 -23.51 4.23
C ALA A 342 -2.59 -23.66 2.73
N ASP A 343 -2.78 -24.87 2.22
CA ASP A 343 -2.81 -25.12 0.79
C ASP A 343 -4.09 -24.53 0.16
N PRO A 344 -4.13 -24.29 -1.16
CA PRO A 344 -5.29 -23.74 -1.85
C PRO A 344 -6.62 -24.42 -1.46
N GLY A 345 -7.57 -23.63 -1.03
CA GLY A 345 -8.90 -24.06 -0.62
C GLY A 345 -9.00 -24.65 0.78
N CYS A 346 -7.89 -24.79 1.51
CA CYS A 346 -7.87 -25.23 2.92
C CYS A 346 -7.88 -24.03 3.86
N ALA A 347 -8.19 -24.29 5.13
CA ALA A 347 -8.22 -23.29 6.19
C ALA A 347 -7.55 -23.77 7.47
N VAL A 348 -6.98 -22.83 8.21
CA VAL A 348 -6.42 -23.02 9.55
C VAL A 348 -6.92 -21.90 10.46
N ILE A 349 -7.46 -22.26 11.62
CA ILE A 349 -8.00 -21.32 12.60
C ILE A 349 -7.72 -21.82 14.02
N SER A 350 -7.93 -20.97 15.00
CA SER A 350 -8.01 -21.38 16.41
C SER A 350 -9.41 -21.82 16.83
N SER A 351 -9.51 -22.49 17.95
CA SER A 351 -10.81 -22.84 18.56
C SER A 351 -11.60 -21.60 18.98
N SER A 352 -10.94 -20.47 19.22
CA SER A 352 -11.60 -19.21 19.59
C SER A 352 -12.47 -18.66 18.46
N VAL A 353 -12.12 -18.90 17.19
CA VAL A 353 -12.89 -18.46 16.01
C VAL A 353 -13.67 -19.59 15.36
N GLN A 354 -13.56 -20.84 15.85
CA GLN A 354 -14.26 -22.01 15.32
C GLN A 354 -15.78 -21.84 15.23
N HIS A 355 -16.37 -21.03 16.11
CA HIS A 355 -17.80 -20.71 16.10
C HIS A 355 -18.18 -19.64 15.07
N HIS A 356 -17.22 -18.96 14.47
CA HIS A 356 -17.46 -18.01 13.39
C HIS A 356 -17.49 -18.80 12.07
N LYS A 357 -18.48 -18.51 11.27
CA LYS A 357 -18.58 -19.12 9.93
C LYS A 357 -17.41 -18.61 9.09
N ILE A 358 -16.58 -19.53 8.56
CA ILE A 358 -15.61 -19.18 7.54
C ILE A 358 -16.36 -18.58 6.37
N THR A 359 -15.87 -17.44 5.87
CA THR A 359 -16.43 -16.77 4.69
C THR A 359 -16.33 -17.67 3.47
N PRO A 360 -17.21 -17.57 2.48
CA PRO A 360 -17.10 -18.39 1.26
C PRO A 360 -15.82 -18.19 0.49
N GLY A 361 -15.34 -16.94 0.40
CA GLY A 361 -14.10 -16.54 -0.27
C GLY A 361 -13.14 -15.85 0.67
N ASP A 362 -11.86 -15.92 0.32
CA ASP A 362 -10.79 -15.30 1.10
C ASP A 362 -9.53 -15.07 0.22
N HIS A 363 -8.56 -14.40 0.80
CA HIS A 363 -7.21 -14.22 0.28
C HIS A 363 -6.18 -14.54 1.38
N GLY A 364 -4.87 -14.48 1.08
CA GLY A 364 -3.84 -14.84 2.07
C GLY A 364 -3.21 -16.21 1.81
N TRP A 365 -3.60 -16.92 0.75
CA TRP A 365 -2.83 -18.04 0.23
C TRP A 365 -1.51 -17.57 -0.39
N PRO A 366 -0.55 -18.49 -0.69
CA PRO A 366 0.74 -18.11 -1.27
C PRO A 366 0.61 -17.22 -2.51
N PRO A 367 1.46 -16.20 -2.70
CA PRO A 367 1.38 -15.26 -3.82
C PRO A 367 1.59 -15.90 -5.20
N GLU A 368 2.16 -17.11 -5.24
CA GLU A 368 2.34 -17.90 -6.46
C GLU A 368 1.02 -18.48 -7.00
N MET A 369 0.00 -18.61 -6.14
CA MET A 369 -1.33 -19.06 -6.52
C MET A 369 -1.97 -18.06 -7.49
N MET A 370 -2.44 -18.56 -8.65
CA MET A 370 -2.99 -17.68 -9.70
C MET A 370 -4.16 -16.83 -9.21
N GLU A 371 -5.04 -17.41 -8.39
CA GLU A 371 -6.22 -16.72 -7.85
C GLU A 371 -5.86 -15.60 -6.88
N MET A 372 -4.62 -15.57 -6.35
CA MET A 372 -4.13 -14.48 -5.49
C MET A 372 -3.60 -13.29 -6.29
N ARG A 373 -3.45 -13.43 -7.60
CA ARG A 373 -2.94 -12.34 -8.43
C ARG A 373 -4.01 -11.30 -8.70
N GLY A 374 -3.59 -10.04 -8.67
CA GLY A 374 -4.42 -8.89 -9.00
C GLY A 374 -4.28 -8.45 -10.44
N ILE A 375 -5.02 -7.40 -10.79
CA ILE A 375 -5.01 -6.75 -12.10
C ILE A 375 -3.94 -5.63 -12.13
N PHE A 376 -3.38 -5.39 -13.32
CA PHE A 376 -2.63 -4.18 -13.63
C PHE A 376 -2.95 -3.70 -15.04
N MET A 377 -3.31 -2.42 -15.14
CA MET A 377 -3.47 -1.71 -16.41
C MET A 377 -2.95 -0.29 -16.27
N ALA A 378 -2.46 0.28 -17.37
CA ALA A 378 -2.08 1.68 -17.41
C ALA A 378 -2.40 2.29 -18.77
N SER A 379 -2.87 3.54 -18.78
CA SER A 379 -3.10 4.31 -19.99
C SER A 379 -2.71 5.77 -19.80
N GLY A 380 -2.37 6.46 -20.88
CA GLY A 380 -1.97 7.85 -20.88
C GLY A 380 -0.95 8.16 -21.96
N PRO A 381 -0.45 9.39 -22.04
CA PRO A 381 0.50 9.83 -23.06
C PRO A 381 1.74 8.93 -23.17
N GLY A 382 2.10 8.50 -24.38
CA GLY A 382 3.29 7.66 -24.61
C GLY A 382 3.15 6.19 -24.21
N ILE A 383 1.99 5.75 -23.69
CA ILE A 383 1.70 4.34 -23.48
C ILE A 383 1.00 3.80 -24.73
N ALA A 384 1.64 2.84 -25.41
CA ALA A 384 1.09 2.30 -26.65
C ALA A 384 -0.22 1.53 -26.41
N ALA A 385 -1.26 1.89 -27.15
CA ALA A 385 -2.59 1.28 -27.05
C ALA A 385 -2.55 -0.22 -27.38
N GLY A 386 -3.33 -1.01 -26.62
CA GLY A 386 -3.46 -2.46 -26.82
C GLY A 386 -2.23 -3.28 -26.46
N THR A 387 -1.26 -2.69 -25.75
CA THR A 387 -0.04 -3.39 -25.32
C THR A 387 -0.39 -4.47 -24.29
N ARG A 388 0.16 -5.68 -24.50
CA ARG A 388 0.09 -6.78 -23.52
C ARG A 388 1.49 -7.07 -23.00
N ILE A 389 1.61 -7.22 -21.68
CA ILE A 389 2.88 -7.55 -21.02
C ILE A 389 2.70 -8.81 -20.16
N GLY A 390 3.78 -9.46 -19.82
CA GLY A 390 3.77 -10.63 -18.94
C GLY A 390 3.36 -10.28 -17.51
N ILE A 391 3.62 -11.22 -16.60
CA ILE A 391 3.35 -11.04 -15.17
C ILE A 391 4.35 -10.04 -14.60
N ILE A 392 3.85 -9.06 -13.86
CA ILE A 392 4.65 -8.08 -13.10
C ILE A 392 4.51 -8.32 -11.59
N GLN A 393 5.39 -7.72 -10.80
CA GLN A 393 5.30 -7.73 -9.34
C GLN A 393 4.55 -6.48 -8.85
N VAL A 394 3.90 -6.58 -7.71
CA VAL A 394 3.21 -5.45 -7.06
C VAL A 394 4.15 -4.26 -6.81
N THR A 395 5.42 -4.52 -6.55
CA THR A 395 6.46 -3.51 -6.34
C THR A 395 6.85 -2.74 -7.61
N ASP A 396 6.57 -3.28 -8.81
CA ASP A 396 6.96 -2.66 -10.08
C ASP A 396 6.06 -1.44 -10.45
N VAL A 397 4.92 -1.29 -9.79
CA VAL A 397 4.00 -0.16 -10.00
C VAL A 397 4.62 1.17 -9.56
N TYR A 398 5.34 1.16 -8.44
CA TYR A 398 5.97 2.37 -7.90
C TYR A 398 6.98 3.02 -8.87
N PRO A 399 7.99 2.30 -9.40
CA PRO A 399 8.94 2.90 -10.34
C PRO A 399 8.29 3.42 -11.63
N LEU A 400 7.18 2.82 -12.10
CA LEU A 400 6.41 3.36 -13.20
C LEU A 400 5.80 4.73 -12.85
N MET A 401 5.13 4.82 -11.71
CA MET A 401 4.51 6.07 -11.26
C MET A 401 5.54 7.18 -11.04
N MET A 402 6.71 6.85 -10.45
CA MET A 402 7.82 7.78 -10.29
C MET A 402 8.32 8.31 -11.64
N LYS A 403 8.44 7.43 -12.64
CA LYS A 403 8.84 7.81 -14.01
C LYS A 403 7.80 8.69 -14.68
N ILE A 404 6.50 8.36 -14.58
CA ILE A 404 5.41 9.17 -15.14
C ILE A 404 5.46 10.59 -14.57
N LEU A 405 5.55 10.73 -13.25
CA LEU A 405 5.57 12.03 -12.58
C LEU A 405 6.92 12.74 -12.69
N GLY A 406 7.97 12.04 -13.15
CA GLY A 406 9.33 12.58 -13.23
C GLY A 406 9.90 12.93 -11.86
N LEU A 407 9.66 12.06 -10.87
CA LEU A 407 10.13 12.18 -9.50
C LEU A 407 11.47 11.45 -9.31
N GLU A 408 12.27 11.97 -8.40
CA GLU A 408 13.51 11.31 -7.95
C GLU A 408 13.20 10.30 -6.85
N TYR A 409 13.88 9.14 -6.90
CA TYR A 409 13.71 8.09 -5.90
C TYR A 409 14.28 8.51 -4.54
N PRO A 410 13.59 8.22 -3.43
CA PRO A 410 14.08 8.54 -2.08
C PRO A 410 15.20 7.59 -1.60
N GLY A 411 15.44 6.50 -2.31
CA GLY A 411 16.42 5.47 -1.97
C GLY A 411 16.30 4.24 -2.86
N SER A 412 16.84 3.10 -2.42
CA SER A 412 16.66 1.82 -3.10
C SER A 412 15.24 1.31 -2.94
N ILE A 413 14.75 0.58 -3.95
CA ILE A 413 13.45 -0.09 -3.99
C ILE A 413 13.64 -1.54 -4.44
N ASP A 414 12.63 -2.38 -4.23
CA ASP A 414 12.61 -3.78 -4.70
C ASP A 414 11.97 -3.90 -6.08
N GLY A 415 11.16 -2.91 -6.46
CA GLY A 415 10.50 -2.85 -7.77
C GLY A 415 11.49 -2.60 -8.89
N ASP A 416 11.21 -3.19 -10.05
CA ASP A 416 12.07 -3.16 -11.22
C ASP A 416 11.30 -2.64 -12.45
N LEU A 417 11.67 -1.46 -12.92
CA LEU A 417 11.04 -0.84 -14.09
C LEU A 417 11.34 -1.60 -15.39
N ASP A 418 12.43 -2.38 -15.45
CA ASP A 418 12.82 -3.13 -16.64
C ASP A 418 11.86 -4.32 -16.92
N ARG A 419 11.06 -4.74 -15.90
CA ARG A 419 9.95 -5.68 -16.12
C ARG A 419 8.77 -5.06 -16.86
N LEU A 420 8.71 -3.74 -16.91
CA LEU A 420 7.75 -2.99 -17.68
C LEU A 420 8.43 -2.54 -18.97
N PRO A 421 8.14 -3.11 -20.15
CA PRO A 421 8.82 -2.78 -21.39
C PRO A 421 8.73 -1.28 -21.67
N ALA A 422 9.71 -0.75 -22.47
CA ALA A 422 9.94 0.67 -22.74
C ALA A 422 8.64 1.45 -22.98
N MET A 423 8.05 1.94 -21.90
CA MET A 423 6.67 2.35 -21.79
C MET A 423 6.44 3.81 -22.03
N LEU A 424 7.47 4.56 -22.04
CA LEU A 424 7.41 5.98 -22.30
C LEU A 424 8.56 6.24 -23.27
N GLU A 425 8.29 6.13 -24.57
CA GLU A 425 9.18 6.76 -25.54
C GLU A 425 9.28 8.21 -25.11
N THR A 426 10.51 8.62 -24.79
CA THR A 426 10.82 10.00 -24.41
C THR A 426 10.16 10.92 -25.42
N GLN A 427 9.16 11.70 -24.99
CA GLN A 427 8.71 12.83 -25.79
C GLN A 427 9.95 13.66 -26.11
N PRO A 428 10.26 13.94 -27.37
CA PRO A 428 11.36 14.83 -27.68
C PRO A 428 11.07 16.21 -27.06
N ASN A 429 12.03 16.70 -26.27
CA ASN A 429 12.02 18.00 -25.62
C ASN A 429 11.67 19.13 -26.59
#